data_3430bbabcf9823341d9c7475336b94eb
#
_entry.id   3430bbabcf9823341d9c7475336b94eb
#
_cell.length_a   1.000
_cell.length_b   1.000
_cell.length_c   1.000
_cell.angle_alpha   90.00
_cell.angle_beta   90.00
_cell.angle_gamma   90.00
#
_symmetry.space_group_name_H-M   'P 1'
#
loop_
_entity.id
_entity.type
_entity.pdbx_description
1 polymer ?
#
loop_
_entity_poly.entity_id
_entity_poly.type
_entity_poly.pdbx_seq_one_letter_code
_entity_poly.pdbx_strand_id
1 'polypeptide(L)'
;TNRIVINGMPGSGKTIVAVYLMKYLTDCEEFQNKQIGFVVPQTSLRKTMKIIFKSIYGLRPSQVLSPSDITKKKYDILLVDEAHRLHPYKNISYMGSFKKNCEKLGLTTEADELDWIIKQSDCTILFYDAMQVVGPSGIDYQRFDQKMQTSLEKRMTSYFTLLTQMRVQGGNAYIDFVKSI
;
A
#
# COMPACT_ATOMS: atom_id res chain seq x y z
N THR A 1 -6.70 -11.05 11.67
CA THR A 1 -6.26 -9.90 10.85
C THR A 1 -6.42 -10.25 9.38
N ASN A 2 -7.18 -9.45 8.65
CA ASN A 2 -7.48 -9.69 7.25
C ASN A 2 -6.48 -8.94 6.36
N ARG A 3 -6.12 -9.53 5.23
CA ARG A 3 -5.32 -8.90 4.18
C ARG A 3 -6.13 -8.86 2.90
N ILE A 4 -6.14 -7.73 2.23
CA ILE A 4 -6.82 -7.54 0.95
C ILE A 4 -5.77 -7.03 -0.03
N VAL A 5 -5.59 -7.73 -1.13
CA VAL A 5 -4.69 -7.33 -2.21
C VAL A 5 -5.54 -6.92 -3.41
N ILE A 6 -5.41 -5.69 -3.84
CA ILE A 6 -6.06 -5.16 -5.03
C ILE A 6 -4.98 -4.97 -6.09
N ASN A 7 -4.92 -5.90 -7.02
CA ASN A 7 -4.01 -5.85 -8.15
C ASN A 7 -4.63 -5.08 -9.32
N GLY A 8 -3.82 -4.44 -10.14
CA GLY A 8 -4.30 -3.76 -11.33
C GLY A 8 -3.14 -3.20 -12.15
N MET A 9 -3.31 -3.19 -13.45
CA MET A 9 -2.33 -2.62 -14.39
C MET A 9 -2.15 -1.11 -14.18
N PRO A 10 -1.07 -0.51 -14.71
CA PRO A 10 -0.91 0.94 -14.72
C PRO A 10 -2.13 1.61 -15.37
N GLY A 11 -2.72 2.60 -14.70
CA GLY A 11 -3.91 3.31 -15.20
C GLY A 11 -5.25 2.64 -14.93
N SER A 12 -5.31 1.53 -14.20
CA SER A 12 -6.57 0.87 -13.82
C SER A 12 -7.38 1.57 -12.71
N GLY A 13 -6.92 2.74 -12.23
CA GLY A 13 -7.63 3.52 -11.22
C GLY A 13 -7.35 3.12 -9.77
N LYS A 14 -6.31 2.32 -9.48
CA LYS A 14 -5.94 1.88 -8.10
C LYS A 14 -6.00 3.00 -7.08
N THR A 15 -5.30 4.10 -7.34
CA THR A 15 -5.25 5.26 -6.42
C THR A 15 -6.63 5.89 -6.22
N ILE A 16 -7.46 5.97 -7.26
CA ILE A 16 -8.83 6.51 -7.16
C ILE A 16 -9.68 5.62 -6.23
N VAL A 17 -9.61 4.31 -6.46
CA VAL A 17 -10.31 3.32 -5.61
C VAL A 17 -9.80 3.40 -4.17
N ALA A 18 -8.49 3.57 -3.97
CA ALA A 18 -7.89 3.70 -2.64
C ALA A 18 -8.41 4.94 -1.89
N VAL A 19 -8.47 6.10 -2.55
CA VAL A 19 -8.99 7.34 -1.97
C VAL A 19 -10.49 7.24 -1.69
N TYR A 20 -11.26 6.66 -2.62
CA TYR A 20 -12.68 6.44 -2.44
C TYR A 20 -12.96 5.51 -1.25
N LEU A 21 -12.22 4.40 -1.15
CA LEU A 21 -12.34 3.45 -0.05
C LEU A 21 -11.97 4.11 1.29
N MET A 22 -10.92 4.93 1.31
CA MET A 22 -10.54 5.69 2.51
C MET A 22 -11.67 6.63 2.96
N LYS A 23 -12.31 7.32 2.01
CA LYS A 23 -13.45 8.19 2.29
C LYS A 23 -14.64 7.39 2.81
N TYR A 24 -14.99 6.29 2.15
CA TYR A 24 -16.07 5.40 2.57
C TYR A 24 -15.87 4.89 4.00
N LEU A 25 -14.68 4.37 4.32
CA LEU A 25 -14.35 3.89 5.67
C LEU A 25 -14.40 5.01 6.72
N THR A 26 -14.05 6.24 6.35
CA THR A 26 -14.09 7.39 7.27
C THR A 26 -15.50 7.83 7.57
N ASP A 27 -16.44 7.71 6.61
CA ASP A 27 -17.84 8.13 6.76
C ASP A 27 -18.71 7.04 7.38
N CYS A 28 -18.33 5.79 7.26
CA CYS A 28 -19.12 4.67 7.76
C CYS A 28 -19.13 4.64 9.30
N GLU A 29 -20.30 4.61 9.91
CA GLU A 29 -20.52 4.62 11.37
C GLU A 29 -19.78 3.47 12.07
N GLU A 30 -19.71 2.31 11.44
CA GLU A 30 -19.02 1.12 11.94
C GLU A 30 -17.52 1.37 12.20
N PHE A 31 -16.89 2.28 11.44
CA PHE A 31 -15.46 2.57 11.51
C PHE A 31 -15.11 3.91 12.16
N GLN A 32 -16.08 4.67 12.71
CA GLN A 32 -15.85 6.00 13.28
C GLN A 32 -14.78 6.02 14.39
N ASN A 33 -14.72 4.95 15.19
CA ASN A 33 -13.74 4.82 16.28
C ASN A 33 -12.45 4.09 15.88
N LYS A 34 -12.27 3.79 14.58
CA LYS A 34 -11.13 3.07 14.06
C LYS A 34 -9.97 4.00 13.66
N GLN A 35 -8.76 3.57 13.98
CA GLN A 35 -7.55 4.24 13.53
C GLN A 35 -7.24 3.80 12.10
N ILE A 36 -7.59 4.64 11.12
CA ILE A 36 -7.39 4.35 9.70
C ILE A 36 -6.26 5.22 9.15
N GLY A 37 -5.32 4.60 8.45
CA GLY A 37 -4.19 5.29 7.82
C GLY A 37 -4.08 4.99 6.32
N PHE A 38 -3.56 5.95 5.56
CA PHE A 38 -3.31 5.87 4.14
C PHE A 38 -1.81 5.98 3.87
N VAL A 39 -1.16 4.88 3.55
CA VAL A 39 0.29 4.81 3.37
C VAL A 39 0.67 5.02 1.92
N VAL A 40 1.59 5.95 1.69
CA VAL A 40 2.16 6.23 0.36
C VAL A 40 3.69 6.21 0.45
N PRO A 41 4.37 5.20 -0.11
CA PRO A 41 5.82 5.08 -0.04
C PRO A 41 6.55 6.26 -0.70
N GLN A 42 6.11 6.67 -1.88
CA GLN A 42 6.76 7.70 -2.68
C GLN A 42 6.48 9.11 -2.14
N THR A 43 7.54 9.87 -1.86
CA THR A 43 7.46 11.19 -1.22
C THR A 43 6.71 12.24 -2.05
N SER A 44 6.92 12.28 -3.38
CA SER A 44 6.21 13.21 -4.27
C SER A 44 4.71 12.94 -4.29
N LEU A 45 4.32 11.68 -4.49
CA LEU A 45 2.93 11.24 -4.48
C LEU A 45 2.28 11.50 -3.11
N ARG A 46 2.99 11.26 -2.02
CA ARG A 46 2.50 11.53 -0.66
C ARG A 46 2.17 13.02 -0.44
N LYS A 47 2.98 13.93 -0.98
CA LYS A 47 2.69 15.38 -0.92
C LYS A 47 1.40 15.71 -1.67
N THR A 48 1.23 15.18 -2.87
CA THR A 48 0.00 15.34 -3.67
C THR A 48 -1.21 14.77 -2.95
N MET A 49 -1.09 13.56 -2.37
CA MET A 49 -2.18 12.94 -1.60
C MET A 49 -2.60 13.78 -0.39
N LYS A 50 -1.67 14.42 0.31
CA LYS A 50 -2.01 15.34 1.41
C LYS A 50 -2.85 16.53 0.93
N ILE A 51 -2.59 17.06 -0.26
CA ILE A 51 -3.38 18.15 -0.86
C ILE A 51 -4.78 17.63 -1.22
N ILE A 52 -4.88 16.44 -1.85
CA ILE A 52 -6.14 15.81 -2.20
C ILE A 52 -6.98 15.55 -0.94
N PHE A 53 -6.38 14.97 0.10
CA PHE A 53 -7.09 14.71 1.37
C PHE A 53 -7.62 16.00 2.01
N LYS A 54 -6.86 17.11 1.90
CA LYS A 54 -7.30 18.43 2.40
C LYS A 54 -8.54 18.94 1.65
N SER A 55 -8.72 18.59 0.36
CA SER A 55 -9.83 19.06 -0.47
C SER A 55 -11.09 18.18 -0.33
N ILE A 56 -10.99 17.00 0.27
CA ILE A 56 -12.11 16.09 0.44
C ILE A 56 -12.68 16.23 1.86
N TYR A 57 -13.94 16.62 1.97
CA TYR A 57 -14.62 16.73 3.26
C TYR A 57 -14.54 15.42 4.06
N GLY A 58 -14.20 15.51 5.34
CA GLY A 58 -14.05 14.37 6.25
C GLY A 58 -12.67 13.70 6.23
N LEU A 59 -11.83 13.90 5.19
CA LEU A 59 -10.46 13.42 5.18
C LEU A 59 -9.48 14.45 5.74
N ARG A 60 -8.37 13.99 6.30
CA ARG A 60 -7.33 14.83 6.91
C ARG A 60 -5.96 14.50 6.33
N PRO A 61 -5.13 15.50 5.98
CA PRO A 61 -3.75 15.29 5.52
C PRO A 61 -2.88 14.47 6.49
N SER A 62 -3.20 14.48 7.78
CA SER A 62 -2.51 13.67 8.80
C SER A 62 -2.75 12.17 8.71
N GLN A 63 -3.77 11.73 7.97
CA GLN A 63 -4.02 10.33 7.68
C GLN A 63 -3.11 9.78 6.57
N VAL A 64 -2.46 10.66 5.79
CA VAL A 64 -1.51 10.29 4.73
C VAL A 64 -0.12 10.15 5.32
N LEU A 65 0.40 8.94 5.32
CA LEU A 65 1.57 8.48 6.09
C LEU A 65 2.69 8.01 5.16
N SER A 66 3.91 8.10 5.64
CA SER A 66 5.04 7.32 5.10
C SER A 66 5.10 5.95 5.76
N PRO A 67 5.82 4.96 5.17
CA PRO A 67 6.07 3.70 5.85
C PRO A 67 6.73 3.85 7.23
N SER A 68 7.60 4.84 7.42
CA SER A 68 8.21 5.11 8.73
C SER A 68 7.24 5.67 9.76
N ASP A 69 6.20 6.41 9.33
CA ASP A 69 5.22 7.00 10.26
C ASP A 69 4.37 5.95 10.96
N ILE A 70 4.09 4.82 10.30
CA ILE A 70 3.28 3.74 10.87
C ILE A 70 3.94 3.06 12.06
N THR A 71 5.27 3.13 12.19
CA THR A 71 6.01 2.51 13.31
C THR A 71 5.73 3.17 14.66
N LYS A 72 5.05 4.31 14.66
CA LYS A 72 4.79 5.12 15.85
C LYS A 72 3.60 4.62 16.68
N LYS A 73 2.59 4.00 16.04
CA LYS A 73 1.38 3.49 16.70
C LYS A 73 0.76 2.36 15.87
N LYS A 74 -0.18 1.65 16.49
CA LYS A 74 -1.01 0.66 15.79
C LYS A 74 -2.20 1.31 15.08
N TYR A 75 -2.68 0.62 14.03
CA TYR A 75 -3.84 0.99 13.25
C TYR A 75 -4.81 -0.18 13.15
N ASP A 76 -6.10 0.11 13.14
CA ASP A 76 -7.12 -0.90 12.84
C ASP A 76 -7.07 -1.25 11.34
N ILE A 77 -6.96 -0.24 10.47
CA ILE A 77 -6.93 -0.42 9.01
C ILE A 77 -5.81 0.43 8.41
N LEU A 78 -4.97 -0.18 7.59
CA LEU A 78 -4.01 0.51 6.72
C LEU A 78 -4.32 0.24 5.25
N LEU A 79 -4.57 1.31 4.49
CA LEU A 79 -4.58 1.28 3.04
C LEU A 79 -3.18 1.66 2.55
N VAL A 80 -2.63 0.90 1.62
CA VAL A 80 -1.29 1.15 1.07
C VAL A 80 -1.39 1.31 -0.43
N ASP A 81 -1.21 2.53 -0.91
CA ASP A 81 -1.12 2.82 -2.34
C ASP A 81 0.30 2.56 -2.84
N GLU A 82 0.44 2.09 -4.08
CA GLU A 82 1.74 1.76 -4.69
C GLU A 82 2.57 0.76 -3.84
N ALA A 83 1.95 -0.29 -3.31
CA ALA A 83 2.59 -1.24 -2.40
C ALA A 83 3.84 -1.93 -2.99
N HIS A 84 3.96 -2.01 -4.33
CA HIS A 84 5.16 -2.51 -5.02
C HIS A 84 6.39 -1.61 -4.83
N ARG A 85 6.22 -0.37 -4.36
CA ARG A 85 7.29 0.60 -4.06
C ARG A 85 7.77 0.57 -2.60
N LEU A 86 7.24 -0.32 -1.77
CA LEU A 86 7.77 -0.55 -0.43
C LEU A 86 9.20 -1.08 -0.51
N HIS A 87 10.07 -0.62 0.38
CA HIS A 87 11.50 -0.94 0.32
C HIS A 87 11.83 -2.23 1.07
N PRO A 88 12.57 -3.15 0.44
CA PRO A 88 13.27 -4.22 1.16
C PRO A 88 14.45 -3.64 1.95
N TYR A 89 15.00 -4.40 2.89
CA TYR A 89 16.19 -4.03 3.69
C TYR A 89 17.50 -3.94 2.87
N LYS A 90 17.44 -3.72 1.57
CA LYS A 90 18.64 -3.67 0.72
C LYS A 90 18.72 -2.33 -0.02
N ASN A 91 19.94 -1.79 -0.16
CA ASN A 91 20.24 -0.61 -0.98
C ASN A 91 19.46 0.67 -0.60
N ILE A 92 19.23 0.89 0.69
CA ILE A 92 18.59 2.11 1.19
C ILE A 92 19.63 3.05 1.83
N SER A 93 19.55 4.34 1.50
CA SER A 93 20.45 5.37 2.02
C SER A 93 20.31 5.67 3.52
N TYR A 94 19.22 5.19 4.15
CA TYR A 94 18.88 5.44 5.57
C TYR A 94 18.85 4.17 6.42
N MET A 95 19.82 3.27 6.22
CA MET A 95 19.94 1.99 6.93
C MET A 95 19.82 2.09 8.46
N GLY A 96 20.39 3.15 9.06
CA GLY A 96 20.36 3.33 10.52
C GLY A 96 18.95 3.56 11.08
N SER A 97 18.14 4.38 10.42
CA SER A 97 16.75 4.61 10.83
C SER A 97 15.86 3.42 10.53
N PHE A 98 16.14 2.68 9.46
CA PHE A 98 15.44 1.45 9.12
C PHE A 98 15.64 0.38 10.21
N LYS A 99 16.89 0.14 10.64
CA LYS A 99 17.20 -0.77 11.76
C LYS A 99 16.44 -0.40 13.03
N LYS A 100 16.49 0.88 13.44
CA LYS A 100 15.76 1.37 14.61
C LYS A 100 14.26 1.10 14.53
N ASN A 101 13.66 1.22 13.34
CA ASN A 101 12.26 0.91 13.13
C ASN A 101 11.98 -0.60 13.28
N CYS A 102 12.83 -1.47 12.75
CA CYS A 102 12.71 -2.92 12.94
C CYS A 102 12.83 -3.29 14.43
N GLU A 103 13.85 -2.79 15.12
CA GLU A 103 14.06 -3.01 16.56
C GLU A 103 12.85 -2.56 17.38
N LYS A 104 12.34 -1.34 17.11
CA LYS A 104 11.15 -0.81 17.79
C LYS A 104 9.92 -1.69 17.61
N LEU A 105 9.80 -2.36 16.46
CA LEU A 105 8.69 -3.26 16.16
C LEU A 105 8.94 -4.70 16.63
N GLY A 106 10.10 -5.01 17.19
CA GLY A 106 10.49 -6.37 17.53
C GLY A 106 10.60 -7.28 16.30
N LEU A 107 11.06 -6.72 15.18
CA LEU A 107 11.29 -7.42 13.93
C LEU A 107 12.79 -7.65 13.71
N THR A 108 13.12 -8.69 12.95
CA THR A 108 14.51 -8.96 12.54
C THR A 108 15.05 -7.91 11.60
N THR A 109 16.37 -7.85 11.43
CA THR A 109 17.03 -6.93 10.50
C THR A 109 16.75 -7.25 9.02
N GLU A 110 16.17 -8.41 8.72
CA GLU A 110 15.77 -8.81 7.36
C GLU A 110 14.33 -8.39 7.01
N ALA A 111 13.59 -7.85 7.97
CA ALA A 111 12.26 -7.34 7.75
C ALA A 111 12.28 -6.16 6.77
N ASP A 112 11.19 -5.99 6.04
CA ASP A 112 10.99 -4.87 5.10
C ASP A 112 9.81 -3.97 5.54
N GLU A 113 9.55 -2.91 4.77
CA GLU A 113 8.46 -1.98 5.07
C GLU A 113 7.08 -2.64 5.03
N LEU A 114 6.92 -3.74 4.28
CA LEU A 114 5.68 -4.53 4.27
C LEU A 114 5.48 -5.26 5.61
N ASP A 115 6.56 -5.76 6.22
CA ASP A 115 6.48 -6.37 7.55
C ASP A 115 6.05 -5.34 8.61
N TRP A 116 6.53 -4.08 8.51
CA TRP A 116 6.09 -3.02 9.40
C TRP A 116 4.59 -2.77 9.29
N ILE A 117 4.07 -2.71 8.05
CA ILE A 117 2.65 -2.50 7.77
C ILE A 117 1.81 -3.64 8.35
N ILE A 118 2.21 -4.88 8.10
CA ILE A 118 1.52 -6.08 8.59
C ILE A 118 1.54 -6.14 10.12
N LYS A 119 2.66 -5.76 10.74
CA LYS A 119 2.82 -5.76 12.20
C LYS A 119 1.97 -4.69 12.88
N GLN A 120 1.78 -3.55 12.22
CA GLN A 120 1.16 -2.35 12.78
C GLN A 120 -0.32 -2.19 12.41
N SER A 121 -0.92 -3.15 11.69
CA SER A 121 -2.34 -3.11 11.32
C SER A 121 -3.08 -4.39 11.66
N ASP A 122 -4.36 -4.25 11.95
CA ASP A 122 -5.26 -5.39 12.11
C ASP A 122 -5.88 -5.81 10.76
N CYS A 123 -6.15 -4.86 9.89
CA CYS A 123 -6.54 -5.09 8.50
C CYS A 123 -5.61 -4.30 7.57
N THR A 124 -5.09 -4.94 6.52
CA THR A 124 -4.21 -4.31 5.53
C THR A 124 -4.83 -4.42 4.15
N ILE A 125 -4.98 -3.29 3.45
CA ILE A 125 -5.48 -3.22 2.08
C ILE A 125 -4.36 -2.70 1.19
N LEU A 126 -3.85 -3.54 0.30
CA LEU A 126 -2.65 -3.29 -0.50
C LEU A 126 -3.02 -3.11 -1.97
N PHE A 127 -2.78 -1.92 -2.51
CA PHE A 127 -2.89 -1.65 -3.94
C PHE A 127 -1.54 -1.94 -4.58
N TYR A 128 -1.48 -3.03 -5.33
CA TYR A 128 -0.24 -3.56 -5.90
C TYR A 128 -0.29 -3.56 -7.42
N ASP A 129 0.86 -3.36 -8.07
CA ASP A 129 1.02 -3.45 -9.50
C ASP A 129 2.22 -4.35 -9.81
N ALA A 130 1.94 -5.57 -10.24
CA ALA A 130 2.98 -6.55 -10.53
C ALA A 130 3.85 -6.17 -11.74
N MET A 131 3.33 -5.33 -12.65
CA MET A 131 4.04 -4.90 -13.86
C MET A 131 4.93 -3.66 -13.64
N GLN A 132 4.78 -2.96 -12.51
CA GLN A 132 5.58 -1.77 -12.18
C GLN A 132 6.72 -2.04 -11.19
N VAL A 133 7.02 -3.28 -10.90
CA VAL A 133 8.21 -3.60 -10.08
C VAL A 133 9.46 -3.34 -10.90
N VAL A 134 10.07 -2.19 -10.69
CA VAL A 134 11.28 -1.77 -11.40
C VAL A 134 12.49 -1.86 -10.47
N GLY A 135 13.37 -2.83 -10.75
CA GLY A 135 14.69 -2.91 -10.14
C GLY A 135 14.73 -3.38 -8.67
N PRO A 136 15.93 -3.30 -8.05
CA PRO A 136 16.18 -3.90 -6.73
C PRO A 136 15.60 -3.11 -5.57
N SER A 137 14.93 -1.99 -5.81
CA SER A 137 14.43 -1.08 -4.76
C SER A 137 12.99 -1.30 -4.32
N GLY A 138 12.22 -2.12 -5.04
CA GLY A 138 10.85 -2.51 -4.69
C GLY A 138 10.75 -3.94 -4.18
N ILE A 139 9.62 -4.30 -3.59
CA ILE A 139 9.34 -5.68 -3.21
C ILE A 139 8.86 -6.42 -4.46
N ASP A 140 9.63 -7.43 -4.91
CA ASP A 140 9.23 -8.28 -6.02
C ASP A 140 7.97 -9.09 -5.70
N TYR A 141 7.28 -9.53 -6.76
CA TYR A 141 6.00 -10.21 -6.62
C TYR A 141 6.13 -11.54 -5.84
N GLN A 142 7.20 -12.29 -6.03
CA GLN A 142 7.37 -13.57 -5.34
C GLN A 142 7.50 -13.37 -3.83
N ARG A 143 8.34 -12.42 -3.41
CA ARG A 143 8.50 -12.06 -2.00
C ARG A 143 7.21 -11.49 -1.41
N PHE A 144 6.50 -10.64 -2.18
CA PHE A 144 5.21 -10.09 -1.78
C PHE A 144 4.18 -11.21 -1.55
N ASP A 145 4.02 -12.11 -2.52
CA ASP A 145 3.05 -13.19 -2.47
C ASP A 145 3.39 -14.20 -1.36
N GLN A 146 4.67 -14.57 -1.20
CA GLN A 146 5.12 -15.39 -0.08
C GLN A 146 4.68 -14.81 1.27
N LYS A 147 4.86 -13.50 1.47
CA LYS A 147 4.44 -12.83 2.71
C LYS A 147 2.93 -12.78 2.88
N MET A 148 2.18 -12.70 1.79
CA MET A 148 0.71 -12.76 1.84
C MET A 148 0.22 -14.16 2.18
N GLN A 149 0.91 -15.20 1.71
CA GLN A 149 0.57 -16.60 1.96
C GLN A 149 1.10 -17.11 3.32
N THR A 150 2.27 -16.63 3.75
CA THR A 150 2.88 -17.05 5.02
C THR A 150 2.14 -16.42 6.19
N SER A 151 1.20 -17.14 6.74
CA SER A 151 0.50 -16.73 7.95
C SER A 151 0.68 -17.79 9.03
N LEU A 152 1.52 -17.51 10.00
CA LEU A 152 1.60 -18.26 11.28
C LEU A 152 0.32 -18.10 12.13
N GLU A 153 -0.52 -17.14 11.80
CA GLU A 153 -1.85 -16.94 12.36
C GLU A 153 -2.86 -17.09 11.23
N LYS A 154 -4.06 -17.64 11.49
CA LYS A 154 -5.19 -17.81 10.55
C LYS A 154 -5.66 -16.48 9.90
N ARG A 155 -4.79 -15.82 9.14
CA ARG A 155 -5.10 -14.58 8.42
C ARG A 155 -5.60 -14.94 7.02
N MET A 156 -6.81 -14.53 6.71
CA MET A 156 -7.36 -14.69 5.36
C MET A 156 -6.79 -13.58 4.47
N THR A 157 -6.24 -13.95 3.32
CA THR A 157 -5.87 -13.01 2.26
C THR A 157 -6.87 -13.14 1.11
N SER A 158 -7.48 -12.01 0.74
CA SER A 158 -8.39 -11.91 -0.41
C SER A 158 -7.73 -11.14 -1.53
N TYR A 159 -7.86 -11.63 -2.76
CA TYR A 159 -7.28 -10.99 -3.95
C TYR A 159 -8.38 -10.47 -4.86
N PHE A 160 -8.23 -9.23 -5.32
CA PHE A 160 -9.10 -8.58 -6.29
C PHE A 160 -8.25 -8.03 -7.44
N THR A 161 -8.81 -7.99 -8.64
CA THR A 161 -8.11 -7.46 -9.82
C THR A 161 -8.95 -6.39 -10.51
N LEU A 162 -8.36 -5.22 -10.73
CA LEU A 162 -8.93 -4.16 -11.55
C LEU A 162 -8.54 -4.39 -13.01
N LEU A 163 -9.52 -4.69 -13.86
CA LEU A 163 -9.30 -5.12 -15.23
C LEU A 163 -9.29 -3.97 -16.25
N THR A 164 -9.94 -2.84 -15.93
CA THR A 164 -10.15 -1.76 -16.89
C THR A 164 -9.00 -0.76 -16.90
N GLN A 165 -8.47 -0.44 -18.09
CA GLN A 165 -7.53 0.68 -18.27
C GLN A 165 -8.31 1.98 -18.48
N MET A 166 -8.12 2.97 -17.59
CA MET A 166 -8.85 4.25 -17.58
C MET A 166 -7.99 5.45 -18.00
N ARG A 167 -6.67 5.30 -18.11
CA ARG A 167 -5.75 6.41 -18.37
C ARG A 167 -5.52 6.68 -19.85
N VAL A 168 -5.68 5.66 -20.69
CA VAL A 168 -5.43 5.75 -22.13
C VAL A 168 -6.75 5.68 -22.89
N GLN A 169 -6.93 6.55 -23.89
CA GLN A 169 -8.16 6.65 -24.68
C GLN A 169 -8.45 5.39 -25.48
N GLY A 170 -7.69 4.47 -25.70
CA GLY A 170 -7.93 3.15 -26.31
C GLY A 170 -8.29 2.06 -25.30
N GLY A 171 -8.25 2.34 -23.98
CA GLY A 171 -8.53 1.35 -22.96
C GLY A 171 -7.65 0.10 -23.07
N ASN A 172 -8.25 -1.08 -22.90
CA ASN A 172 -7.53 -2.34 -22.98
C ASN A 172 -7.03 -2.67 -24.40
N ALA A 173 -7.71 -2.22 -25.45
CA ALA A 173 -7.30 -2.43 -26.85
C ALA A 173 -5.91 -1.83 -27.13
N TYR A 174 -5.60 -0.66 -26.55
CA TYR A 174 -4.26 -0.08 -26.66
C TYR A 174 -3.19 -0.96 -25.97
N ILE A 175 -3.49 -1.51 -24.82
CA ILE A 175 -2.57 -2.40 -24.10
C ILE A 175 -2.30 -3.67 -24.91
N ASP A 176 -3.35 -4.26 -25.50
CA ASP A 176 -3.23 -5.48 -26.30
C ASP A 176 -2.42 -5.22 -27.57
N PHE A 177 -2.61 -4.07 -28.22
CA PHE A 177 -1.79 -3.62 -29.35
C PHE A 177 -0.30 -3.51 -28.97
N VAL A 178 0.02 -2.82 -27.86
CA VAL A 178 1.40 -2.65 -27.40
C VAL A 178 2.07 -3.99 -27.06
N LYS A 179 1.33 -4.96 -26.53
CA LYS A 179 1.85 -6.32 -26.26
C LYS A 179 2.06 -7.17 -27.51
N SER A 180 1.45 -6.81 -28.61
CA SER A 180 1.55 -7.54 -29.89
C SER A 180 2.74 -7.11 -30.73
N ILE A 181 3.40 -6.01 -30.41
CA ILE A 181 4.63 -5.52 -31.05
C ILE A 181 5.85 -6.18 -30.40
#